data_e957fc2bc8e199db6247b4ae9960d98e
#
_entry.id   e957fc2bc8e199db6247b4ae9960d98e
#
_cell.length_a   1.000
_cell.length_b   1.000
_cell.length_c   1.000
_cell.angle_alpha   90.00
_cell.angle_beta   90.00
_cell.angle_gamma   90.00
#
_symmetry.space_group_name_H-M   'P 1'
#
loop_
_entity.id
_entity.type
_entity.pdbx_description
1 polymer ?
#
loop_
_entity_poly.entity_id
_entity_poly.type
_entity_poly.pdbx_seq_one_letter_code
_entity_poly.pdbx_strand_id
1 'polypeptide(L)'
;MYKLVAIDMDGTLLNDQHMVPDEVFEAIQQAKAEGIKIVLCTGRPIGGVNRYLADLQLNQEGDYVIAYNGALVQNSHTNEVVSELTLSYDDLASLYDLSRQLDTPMHYFDSANLYTPNRDISEYTVLESYLTKLPLKYLPVEEADSSMRLPKMMYIDQPERLEKTIQAIPI
;
A
#
# COMPACT_ATOMS: atom_id res chain seq x y z
N MET A 1 26.22 -6.48 15.77
CA MET A 1 25.17 -7.44 15.45
C MET A 1 23.90 -6.65 15.13
N TYR A 2 23.23 -6.88 14.01
CA TYR A 2 21.97 -6.23 13.66
C TYR A 2 20.86 -6.73 14.57
N LYS A 3 19.93 -5.87 14.95
CA LYS A 3 18.79 -6.22 15.82
C LYS A 3 17.45 -6.22 15.09
N LEU A 4 17.41 -5.56 13.93
CA LEU A 4 16.23 -5.42 13.09
C LEU A 4 16.64 -5.43 11.62
N VAL A 5 15.84 -6.09 10.80
CA VAL A 5 15.94 -6.07 9.33
C VAL A 5 14.59 -5.64 8.78
N ALA A 6 14.58 -4.57 8.01
CA ALA A 6 13.44 -4.11 7.26
C ALA A 6 13.54 -4.65 5.83
N ILE A 7 12.50 -5.31 5.33
CA ILE A 7 12.50 -6.01 4.04
C ILE A 7 11.36 -5.46 3.17
N ASP A 8 11.72 -4.98 1.98
CA ASP A 8 10.73 -4.65 0.96
C ASP A 8 10.15 -5.94 0.35
N MET A 9 8.90 -5.86 -0.14
CA MET A 9 8.19 -7.05 -0.62
C MET A 9 8.36 -7.27 -2.12
N ASP A 10 7.92 -6.33 -2.93
CA ASP A 10 7.82 -6.52 -4.38
C ASP A 10 9.17 -6.34 -5.06
N GLY A 11 9.69 -7.38 -5.72
CA GLY A 11 11.02 -7.38 -6.33
C GLY A 11 12.18 -7.59 -5.34
N THR A 12 11.90 -7.85 -4.04
CA THR A 12 12.90 -8.12 -2.99
C THR A 12 12.60 -9.43 -2.25
N LEU A 13 11.54 -9.46 -1.45
CA LEU A 13 11.12 -10.64 -0.69
C LEU A 13 10.39 -11.67 -1.57
N LEU A 14 9.59 -11.18 -2.52
CA LEU A 14 8.72 -11.99 -3.36
C LEU A 14 9.36 -12.26 -4.71
N ASN A 15 9.18 -13.49 -5.20
CA ASN A 15 9.53 -13.87 -6.57
C ASN A 15 8.49 -13.36 -7.59
N ASP A 16 8.72 -13.63 -8.89
CA ASP A 16 7.82 -13.24 -9.99
C ASP A 16 6.42 -13.86 -9.91
N GLN A 17 6.24 -14.91 -9.12
CA GLN A 17 4.94 -15.53 -8.83
C GLN A 17 4.27 -14.93 -7.59
N HIS A 18 4.82 -13.84 -7.03
CA HIS A 18 4.37 -13.23 -5.79
C HIS A 18 4.34 -14.20 -4.58
N MET A 19 5.31 -15.10 -4.53
CA MET A 19 5.50 -16.05 -3.43
C MET A 19 6.85 -15.80 -2.74
N VAL A 20 6.92 -16.13 -1.47
CA VAL A 20 8.18 -16.18 -0.71
C VAL A 20 8.86 -17.52 -1.03
N PRO A 21 10.09 -17.53 -1.57
CA PRO A 21 10.85 -18.75 -1.76
C PRO A 21 11.14 -19.46 -0.42
N ASP A 22 11.18 -20.80 -0.43
CA ASP A 22 11.42 -21.60 0.79
C ASP A 22 12.73 -21.22 1.47
N GLU A 23 13.80 -20.99 0.71
CA GLU A 23 15.10 -20.55 1.22
C GLU A 23 15.05 -19.20 1.93
N VAL A 24 14.20 -18.27 1.46
CA VAL A 24 13.98 -16.96 2.09
C VAL A 24 13.19 -17.14 3.38
N PHE A 25 12.17 -17.99 3.36
CA PHE A 25 11.41 -18.34 4.56
C PHE A 25 12.33 -18.90 5.66
N GLU A 26 13.17 -19.88 5.32
CA GLU A 26 14.13 -20.50 6.26
C GLU A 26 15.11 -19.46 6.84
N ALA A 27 15.65 -18.58 6.00
CA ALA A 27 16.55 -17.51 6.44
C ALA A 27 15.86 -16.52 7.41
N ILE A 28 14.60 -16.18 7.17
CA ILE A 28 13.80 -15.35 8.07
C ILE A 28 13.59 -16.06 9.41
N GLN A 29 13.22 -17.35 9.42
CA GLN A 29 13.01 -18.10 10.66
C GLN A 29 14.33 -18.22 11.46
N GLN A 30 15.46 -18.43 10.77
CA GLN A 30 16.77 -18.47 11.44
C GLN A 30 17.10 -17.10 12.06
N ALA A 31 16.92 -16.00 11.35
CA ALA A 31 17.16 -14.66 11.88
C ALA A 31 16.28 -14.36 13.12
N LYS A 32 15.01 -14.77 13.09
CA LYS A 32 14.10 -14.67 14.24
C LYS A 32 14.59 -15.49 15.43
N ALA A 33 15.07 -16.70 15.20
CA ALA A 33 15.65 -17.56 16.26
C ALA A 33 16.88 -16.93 16.92
N GLU A 34 17.63 -16.12 16.19
CA GLU A 34 18.77 -15.34 16.70
C GLU A 34 18.34 -14.04 17.40
N GLY A 35 17.05 -13.77 17.50
CA GLY A 35 16.47 -12.58 18.16
C GLY A 35 16.48 -11.33 17.29
N ILE A 36 16.67 -11.47 15.97
CA ILE A 36 16.58 -10.37 15.01
C ILE A 36 15.11 -10.12 14.69
N LYS A 37 14.64 -8.88 14.82
CA LYS A 37 13.30 -8.49 14.41
C LYS A 37 13.23 -8.30 12.90
N ILE A 38 12.22 -8.89 12.28
CA ILE A 38 11.93 -8.74 10.84
C ILE A 38 10.70 -7.85 10.69
N VAL A 39 10.80 -6.83 9.85
CA VAL A 39 9.71 -5.88 9.57
C VAL A 39 9.50 -5.83 8.06
N LEU A 40 8.31 -6.18 7.59
CA LEU A 40 7.94 -5.96 6.19
C LEU A 40 7.66 -4.47 5.97
N CYS A 41 8.25 -3.91 4.89
CA CYS A 41 8.09 -2.53 4.49
C CYS A 41 7.61 -2.48 3.05
N THR A 42 6.41 -1.96 2.78
CA THR A 42 5.82 -2.07 1.45
C THR A 42 4.94 -0.88 1.08
N GLY A 43 4.79 -0.65 -0.22
CA GLY A 43 3.76 0.25 -0.76
C GLY A 43 2.35 -0.33 -0.76
N ARG A 44 2.20 -1.61 -0.47
CA ARG A 44 0.90 -2.30 -0.44
C ARG A 44 0.03 -1.79 0.71
N PRO A 45 -1.30 -1.80 0.52
CA PRO A 45 -2.25 -1.69 1.63
C PRO A 45 -2.08 -2.83 2.63
N ILE A 46 -2.43 -2.58 3.89
CA ILE A 46 -2.31 -3.59 4.96
C ILE A 46 -3.07 -4.90 4.63
N GLY A 47 -4.24 -4.81 4.00
CA GLY A 47 -5.00 -5.98 3.55
C GLY A 47 -4.23 -6.87 2.56
N GLY A 48 -3.36 -6.28 1.73
CA GLY A 48 -2.51 -6.99 0.79
C GLY A 48 -1.26 -7.63 1.40
N VAL A 49 -0.99 -7.37 2.70
CA VAL A 49 0.21 -7.87 3.42
C VAL A 49 -0.14 -8.99 4.39
N ASN A 50 -1.34 -9.00 4.94
CA ASN A 50 -1.75 -9.88 6.06
C ASN A 50 -1.44 -11.38 5.84
N ARG A 51 -1.65 -11.89 4.62
CA ARG A 51 -1.33 -13.28 4.32
C ARG A 51 0.18 -13.58 4.48
N TYR A 52 1.04 -12.67 4.04
CA TYR A 52 2.50 -12.83 4.13
C TYR A 52 2.98 -12.74 5.58
N LEU A 53 2.37 -11.86 6.39
CA LEU A 53 2.65 -11.81 7.82
C LEU A 53 2.31 -13.14 8.50
N ALA A 54 1.18 -13.76 8.13
CA ALA A 54 0.78 -15.07 8.64
C ALA A 54 1.71 -16.18 8.14
N ASP A 55 1.98 -16.25 6.84
CA ASP A 55 2.82 -17.27 6.22
C ASP A 55 4.25 -17.24 6.78
N LEU A 56 4.81 -16.04 7.02
CA LEU A 56 6.13 -15.82 7.58
C LEU A 56 6.16 -15.84 9.12
N GLN A 57 5.01 -16.04 9.75
CA GLN A 57 4.85 -15.98 11.22
C GLN A 57 5.36 -14.64 11.81
N LEU A 58 5.13 -13.54 11.10
CA LEU A 58 5.46 -12.16 11.51
C LEU A 58 4.24 -11.43 12.11
N ASN A 59 3.37 -12.17 12.80
CA ASN A 59 2.17 -11.69 13.47
C ASN A 59 2.13 -12.13 14.95
N GLN A 60 3.31 -12.26 15.55
CA GLN A 60 3.47 -12.61 16.96
C GLN A 60 3.63 -11.35 17.82
N GLU A 61 3.64 -11.52 19.14
CA GLU A 61 3.86 -10.41 20.07
C GLU A 61 5.17 -9.66 19.75
N GLY A 62 5.08 -8.35 19.61
CA GLY A 62 6.21 -7.48 19.30
C GLY A 62 6.65 -7.49 17.83
N ASP A 63 5.80 -8.00 16.91
CA ASP A 63 6.02 -7.88 15.48
C ASP A 63 5.28 -6.65 14.92
N TYR A 64 5.86 -6.05 13.88
CA TYR A 64 5.37 -4.82 13.25
C TYR A 64 5.44 -4.92 11.73
N VAL A 65 4.61 -4.09 11.07
CA VAL A 65 4.59 -3.94 9.63
C VAL A 65 4.53 -2.45 9.26
N ILE A 66 5.18 -2.09 8.16
CA ILE A 66 5.13 -0.77 7.55
C ILE A 66 4.44 -0.91 6.20
N ALA A 67 3.30 -0.26 6.04
CA ALA A 67 2.47 -0.32 4.84
C ALA A 67 2.26 1.06 4.22
N TYR A 68 1.65 1.12 3.03
CA TYR A 68 1.35 2.35 2.31
C TYR A 68 2.58 3.28 2.14
N ASN A 69 3.75 2.74 1.78
CA ASN A 69 5.01 3.49 1.64
C ASN A 69 5.46 4.22 2.92
N GLY A 70 5.13 3.68 4.10
CA GLY A 70 5.47 4.29 5.38
C GLY A 70 4.34 5.12 6.01
N ALA A 71 3.21 5.29 5.33
CA ALA A 71 2.07 6.04 5.87
C ALA A 71 1.36 5.31 7.03
N LEU A 72 1.59 4.00 7.20
CA LEU A 72 1.06 3.21 8.30
C LEU A 72 2.16 2.36 8.92
N VAL A 73 2.34 2.47 10.23
CA VAL A 73 3.10 1.52 11.06
C VAL A 73 2.13 0.88 12.05
N GLN A 74 2.03 -0.44 12.00
CA GLN A 74 1.07 -1.20 12.77
C GLN A 74 1.73 -2.38 13.48
N ASN A 75 1.31 -2.67 14.70
CA ASN A 75 1.59 -3.94 15.35
C ASN A 75 0.84 -5.06 14.62
N SER A 76 1.55 -6.03 14.07
CA SER A 76 0.95 -7.07 13.22
C SER A 76 0.22 -8.17 14.02
N HIS A 77 0.40 -8.21 15.34
CA HIS A 77 -0.32 -9.14 16.23
C HIS A 77 -1.64 -8.55 16.73
N THR A 78 -1.61 -7.31 17.24
CA THR A 78 -2.77 -6.66 17.85
C THR A 78 -3.58 -5.80 16.90
N ASN A 79 -3.03 -5.50 15.71
CA ASN A 79 -3.53 -4.50 14.76
C ASN A 79 -3.55 -3.06 15.32
N GLU A 80 -2.86 -2.80 16.41
CA GLU A 80 -2.72 -1.45 16.96
C GLU A 80 -1.89 -0.57 16.03
N VAL A 81 -2.42 0.60 15.69
CA VAL A 81 -1.72 1.61 14.90
C VAL A 81 -0.71 2.33 15.78
N VAL A 82 0.57 2.21 15.45
CA VAL A 82 1.68 2.85 16.14
C VAL A 82 1.92 4.26 15.60
N SER A 83 1.84 4.39 14.30
CA SER A 83 1.99 5.68 13.60
C SER A 83 1.19 5.66 12.31
N GLU A 84 0.51 6.75 12.01
CA GLU A 84 -0.23 6.91 10.77
C GLU A 84 -0.10 8.34 10.26
N LEU A 85 0.16 8.48 8.97
CA LEU A 85 0.14 9.74 8.24
C LEU A 85 -0.91 9.64 7.14
N THR A 86 -1.89 10.53 7.16
CA THR A 86 -2.99 10.53 6.19
C THR A 86 -3.08 11.87 5.48
N LEU A 87 -3.48 11.81 4.24
CA LEU A 87 -3.87 12.97 3.45
C LEU A 87 -5.25 13.45 3.91
N SER A 88 -5.48 14.76 3.81
CA SER A 88 -6.75 15.39 4.14
C SER A 88 -7.75 15.32 2.97
N TYR A 89 -9.00 15.71 3.24
CA TYR A 89 -10.00 15.91 2.18
C TYR A 89 -9.56 17.02 1.18
N ASP A 90 -8.93 18.08 1.65
CA ASP A 90 -8.44 19.15 0.79
C ASP A 90 -7.32 18.68 -0.13
N ASP A 91 -6.45 17.77 0.37
CA ASP A 91 -5.45 17.09 -0.46
C ASP A 91 -6.13 16.22 -1.54
N LEU A 92 -7.16 15.44 -1.15
CA LEU A 92 -7.94 14.64 -2.10
C LEU A 92 -8.55 15.49 -3.21
N ALA A 93 -9.23 16.59 -2.84
CA ALA A 93 -9.86 17.49 -3.78
C ALA A 93 -8.83 18.12 -4.73
N SER A 94 -7.71 18.60 -4.18
CA SER A 94 -6.62 19.24 -4.96
C SER A 94 -5.96 18.25 -5.93
N LEU A 95 -5.68 17.03 -5.48
CA LEU A 95 -5.09 15.99 -6.30
C LEU A 95 -6.08 15.47 -7.36
N TYR A 96 -7.37 15.44 -7.07
CA TYR A 96 -8.39 15.10 -8.06
C TYR A 96 -8.52 16.18 -9.14
N ASP A 97 -8.50 17.45 -8.77
CA ASP A 97 -8.49 18.54 -9.74
C ASP A 97 -7.26 18.49 -10.65
N LEU A 98 -6.09 18.18 -10.10
CA LEU A 98 -4.88 17.96 -10.89
C LEU A 98 -5.00 16.72 -11.80
N SER A 99 -5.56 15.62 -11.32
CA SER A 99 -5.86 14.41 -12.11
C SER A 99 -6.68 14.75 -13.36
N ARG A 100 -7.71 15.59 -13.20
CA ARG A 100 -8.55 16.06 -14.31
C ARG A 100 -7.80 16.95 -15.30
N GLN A 101 -6.95 17.85 -14.82
CA GLN A 101 -6.11 18.73 -15.66
C GLN A 101 -5.09 17.91 -16.47
N LEU A 102 -4.56 16.86 -15.88
CA LEU A 102 -3.57 15.97 -16.50
C LEU A 102 -4.21 14.85 -17.33
N ASP A 103 -5.54 14.77 -17.37
CA ASP A 103 -6.30 13.68 -18.02
C ASP A 103 -5.79 12.29 -17.59
N THR A 104 -5.50 12.12 -16.30
CA THR A 104 -4.93 10.89 -15.75
C THR A 104 -5.86 10.32 -14.68
N PRO A 105 -6.36 9.09 -14.81
CA PRO A 105 -7.19 8.46 -13.80
C PRO A 105 -6.48 8.37 -12.44
N MET A 106 -7.27 8.43 -11.37
CA MET A 106 -6.75 8.24 -10.02
C MET A 106 -7.63 7.30 -9.20
N HIS A 107 -7.02 6.79 -8.15
CA HIS A 107 -7.71 6.12 -7.07
C HIS A 107 -7.09 6.48 -5.71
N TYR A 108 -7.83 6.23 -4.64
CA TYR A 108 -7.41 6.51 -3.28
C TYR A 108 -7.89 5.41 -2.33
N PHE A 109 -7.25 5.33 -1.18
CA PHE A 109 -7.45 4.24 -0.23
C PHE A 109 -7.89 4.75 1.12
N ASP A 110 -8.77 4.00 1.78
CA ASP A 110 -8.83 3.94 3.23
C ASP A 110 -8.25 2.59 3.72
N SER A 111 -8.46 2.27 4.99
CA SER A 111 -7.97 1.01 5.58
C SER A 111 -8.67 -0.25 5.04
N ALA A 112 -9.84 -0.11 4.41
CA ALA A 112 -10.73 -1.21 4.05
C ALA A 112 -11.09 -1.29 2.56
N ASN A 113 -10.95 -0.19 1.82
CA ASN A 113 -11.43 -0.10 0.44
C ASN A 113 -10.45 0.66 -0.45
N LEU A 114 -10.56 0.39 -1.74
CA LEU A 114 -10.02 1.17 -2.83
C LEU A 114 -11.16 1.96 -3.48
N TYR A 115 -11.03 3.26 -3.61
CA TYR A 115 -12.02 4.13 -4.21
C TYR A 115 -11.50 4.74 -5.50
N THR A 116 -12.37 4.92 -6.48
CA THR A 116 -12.09 5.76 -7.65
C THR A 116 -13.21 6.77 -7.89
N PRO A 117 -12.87 8.04 -8.17
CA PRO A 117 -13.83 9.05 -8.56
C PRO A 117 -14.16 9.00 -10.06
N ASN A 118 -13.44 8.18 -10.82
CA ASN A 118 -13.58 8.07 -12.26
C ASN A 118 -14.70 7.08 -12.62
N ARG A 119 -15.68 7.54 -13.41
CA ARG A 119 -16.75 6.64 -13.92
C ARG A 119 -16.22 5.66 -14.94
N ASP A 120 -15.30 6.10 -15.78
CA ASP A 120 -14.52 5.24 -16.67
C ASP A 120 -13.33 4.72 -15.86
N ILE A 121 -13.49 3.51 -15.34
CA ILE A 121 -12.54 2.93 -14.39
C ILE A 121 -11.35 2.35 -15.17
N SER A 122 -10.15 2.85 -14.88
CA SER A 122 -8.93 2.34 -15.46
C SER A 122 -8.75 0.84 -15.14
N GLU A 123 -8.31 0.08 -16.15
CA GLU A 123 -7.96 -1.34 -15.97
C GLU A 123 -6.89 -1.56 -14.89
N TYR A 124 -5.98 -0.59 -14.73
CA TYR A 124 -4.96 -0.62 -13.67
C TYR A 124 -5.56 -0.42 -12.28
N THR A 125 -6.62 0.37 -12.13
CA THR A 125 -7.37 0.48 -10.87
C THR A 125 -8.04 -0.86 -10.53
N VAL A 126 -8.60 -1.56 -11.52
CA VAL A 126 -9.17 -2.89 -11.34
C VAL A 126 -8.09 -3.90 -10.95
N LEU A 127 -6.94 -3.84 -11.62
CA LEU A 127 -5.78 -4.68 -11.31
C LEU A 127 -5.28 -4.44 -9.88
N GLU A 128 -5.17 -3.19 -9.45
CA GLU A 128 -4.76 -2.84 -8.07
C GLU A 128 -5.73 -3.44 -7.03
N SER A 129 -7.03 -3.32 -7.25
CA SER A 129 -8.05 -3.97 -6.40
C SER A 129 -7.86 -5.50 -6.34
N TYR A 130 -7.61 -6.12 -7.48
CA TYR A 130 -7.40 -7.57 -7.55
C TYR A 130 -6.13 -8.00 -6.80
N LEU A 131 -5.03 -7.27 -6.95
CA LEU A 131 -3.74 -7.58 -6.29
C LEU A 131 -3.78 -7.34 -4.79
N THR A 132 -4.39 -6.24 -4.37
CA THR A 132 -4.48 -5.84 -2.95
C THR A 132 -5.61 -6.54 -2.19
N LYS A 133 -6.56 -7.17 -2.92
CA LYS A 133 -7.78 -7.77 -2.36
C LYS A 133 -8.70 -6.78 -1.66
N LEU A 134 -8.54 -5.49 -1.91
CA LEU A 134 -9.44 -4.46 -1.41
C LEU A 134 -10.66 -4.33 -2.33
N PRO A 135 -11.87 -4.22 -1.77
CA PRO A 135 -13.08 -3.92 -2.53
C PRO A 135 -12.94 -2.59 -3.28
N LEU A 136 -13.16 -2.62 -4.60
CA LEU A 136 -13.20 -1.40 -5.42
C LEU A 136 -14.59 -0.78 -5.34
N LYS A 137 -14.63 0.53 -5.04
CA LYS A 137 -15.85 1.32 -4.99
C LYS A 137 -15.73 2.58 -5.85
N TYR A 138 -16.79 2.90 -6.57
CA TYR A 138 -16.94 4.22 -7.17
C TYR A 138 -17.41 5.20 -6.10
N LEU A 139 -16.63 6.25 -5.86
CA LEU A 139 -16.97 7.32 -4.92
C LEU A 139 -16.46 8.65 -5.47
N PRO A 140 -17.36 9.52 -5.96
CA PRO A 140 -17.00 10.90 -6.33
C PRO A 140 -16.37 11.64 -5.15
N VAL A 141 -15.42 12.53 -5.43
CA VAL A 141 -14.74 13.28 -4.37
C VAL A 141 -15.72 14.13 -3.58
N GLU A 142 -16.72 14.69 -4.23
CA GLU A 142 -17.75 15.53 -3.62
C GLU A 142 -18.67 14.76 -2.64
N GLU A 143 -18.71 13.44 -2.76
CA GLU A 143 -19.49 12.53 -1.91
C GLU A 143 -18.62 11.87 -0.82
N ALA A 144 -17.30 12.07 -0.88
CA ALA A 144 -16.38 11.51 0.12
C ALA A 144 -16.55 12.23 1.47
N ASP A 145 -16.56 11.46 2.55
CA ASP A 145 -16.62 12.01 3.90
C ASP A 145 -15.29 12.73 4.21
N SER A 146 -15.39 13.99 4.65
CA SER A 146 -14.22 14.82 4.99
C SER A 146 -13.40 14.27 6.17
N SER A 147 -13.94 13.33 6.92
CA SER A 147 -13.24 12.64 8.02
C SER A 147 -12.49 11.38 7.58
N MET A 148 -12.55 11.01 6.29
CA MET A 148 -11.85 9.83 5.78
C MET A 148 -10.35 9.97 6.00
N ARG A 149 -9.75 8.88 6.49
CA ARG A 149 -8.30 8.76 6.65
C ARG A 149 -7.73 8.12 5.40
N LEU A 150 -6.94 8.85 4.64
CA LEU A 150 -6.46 8.49 3.32
C LEU A 150 -4.94 8.28 3.33
N PRO A 151 -4.45 7.08 3.61
CA PRO A 151 -3.01 6.82 3.70
C PRO A 151 -2.31 6.88 2.34
N LYS A 152 -3.05 6.75 1.23
CA LYS A 152 -2.46 6.69 -0.11
C LYS A 152 -3.45 7.16 -1.17
N MET A 153 -2.94 7.90 -2.15
CA MET A 153 -3.59 8.20 -3.42
C MET A 153 -2.63 7.88 -4.56
N MET A 154 -3.17 7.50 -5.71
CA MET A 154 -2.36 7.16 -6.89
C MET A 154 -2.99 7.70 -8.17
N TYR A 155 -2.17 8.30 -9.03
CA TYR A 155 -2.46 8.40 -10.45
C TYR A 155 -2.04 7.09 -11.11
N ILE A 156 -2.88 6.56 -11.99
CA ILE A 156 -2.65 5.23 -12.53
C ILE A 156 -3.16 5.13 -13.97
N ASP A 157 -2.26 4.78 -14.88
CA ASP A 157 -2.54 4.61 -16.30
C ASP A 157 -1.42 3.78 -16.96
N GLN A 158 -1.45 3.69 -18.26
CA GLN A 158 -0.38 3.08 -19.05
C GLN A 158 0.95 3.84 -18.85
N PRO A 159 2.11 3.15 -18.88
CA PRO A 159 3.41 3.76 -18.61
C PRO A 159 3.69 5.02 -19.44
N GLU A 160 3.37 4.99 -20.74
CA GLU A 160 3.62 6.11 -21.64
C GLU A 160 2.77 7.36 -21.32
N ARG A 161 1.59 7.17 -20.73
CA ARG A 161 0.75 8.28 -20.24
C ARG A 161 1.27 8.79 -18.91
N LEU A 162 1.66 7.89 -17.99
CA LEU A 162 2.24 8.28 -16.70
C LEU A 162 3.54 9.06 -16.85
N GLU A 163 4.41 8.72 -17.82
CA GLU A 163 5.61 9.50 -18.11
C GLU A 163 5.27 10.96 -18.44
N LYS A 164 4.25 11.20 -19.29
CA LYS A 164 3.80 12.56 -19.61
C LYS A 164 3.19 13.26 -18.40
N THR A 165 2.39 12.53 -17.62
CA THR A 165 1.79 13.04 -16.38
C THR A 165 2.86 13.49 -15.40
N ILE A 166 3.89 12.68 -15.15
CA ILE A 166 5.01 13.00 -14.25
C ILE A 166 5.73 14.28 -14.69
N GLN A 167 5.97 14.45 -16.00
CA GLN A 167 6.61 15.64 -16.54
C GLN A 167 5.75 16.91 -16.43
N ALA A 168 4.44 16.75 -16.36
CA ALA A 168 3.48 17.86 -16.29
C ALA A 168 3.04 18.22 -14.85
N ILE A 169 3.40 17.41 -13.85
CA ILE A 169 3.13 17.73 -12.44
C ILE A 169 3.90 19.00 -12.07
N PRO A 170 3.24 20.05 -11.55
CA PRO A 170 3.93 21.25 -11.09
C PRO A 170 4.80 20.92 -9.88
N ILE A 171 6.06 21.32 -9.92
CA ILE A 171 7.04 21.15 -8.83
C ILE A 171 6.96 22.38 -7.91
#